data_91247765089eba53ccc3d3444f512077
#
_entry.id   91247765089eba53ccc3d3444f512077
#
_cell.length_a   1.000
_cell.length_b   1.000
_cell.length_c   1.000
_cell.angle_alpha   90.00
_cell.angle_beta   90.00
_cell.angle_gamma   90.00
#
_symmetry.space_group_name_H-M   'P 1'
#
loop_
_entity.id
_entity.type
_entity.pdbx_description
1 polymer ?
#
loop_
_entity_poly.entity_id
_entity_poly.type
_entity_poly.pdbx_seq_one_letter_code
_entity_poly.pdbx_strand_id
1 'polypeptide(L)'
;ISKKYGCFVHCDAAQALGKIKIDFDKLGVDFLTISGHKIGAPSGIGALVYNNNFNLLPQILGGGQENGMRAGTENILGIIGFGEAARIISELPEITHSKVKFLRDYISNKIITLRPETVLLGDKVERVSNTILIALPNTPGDLALMKLDLANFSVSSGSACSSGKISKSHVVTAMGYDQLASNSIRISFPPNDFILETERLITIQELDRLAECWSNI
;
A
#
# COMPACT_ATOMS: atom_id res chain seq x y z
N ILE A 1 -2.18 -25.07 1.35
CA ILE A 1 -3.52 -25.64 1.07
C ILE A 1 -3.66 -25.92 -0.42
N SER A 2 -3.53 -24.94 -1.30
CA SER A 2 -3.76 -25.05 -2.75
C SER A 2 -2.99 -26.18 -3.43
N LYS A 3 -1.70 -26.32 -3.13
CA LYS A 3 -0.87 -27.41 -3.65
C LYS A 3 -1.41 -28.81 -3.30
N LYS A 4 -2.01 -28.97 -2.11
CA LYS A 4 -2.60 -30.25 -1.68
C LYS A 4 -3.78 -30.67 -2.58
N TYR A 5 -4.44 -29.69 -3.20
CA TYR A 5 -5.61 -29.93 -4.06
C TYR A 5 -5.31 -29.71 -5.55
N GLY A 6 -4.06 -29.56 -5.92
CA GLY A 6 -3.65 -29.32 -7.32
C GLY A 6 -4.17 -28.00 -7.91
N CYS A 7 -4.47 -27.02 -7.07
CA CYS A 7 -4.96 -25.71 -7.51
C CYS A 7 -3.79 -24.79 -7.81
N PHE A 8 -3.94 -23.98 -8.88
CA PHE A 8 -3.04 -22.87 -9.14
C PHE A 8 -3.26 -21.73 -8.14
N VAL A 9 -2.17 -21.01 -7.85
CA VAL A 9 -2.18 -19.89 -6.92
C VAL A 9 -1.71 -18.63 -7.62
N HIS A 10 -2.60 -17.65 -7.70
CA HIS A 10 -2.26 -16.28 -8.09
C HIS A 10 -2.20 -15.38 -6.87
N CYS A 11 -1.13 -14.61 -6.74
CA CYS A 11 -0.99 -13.58 -5.71
C CYS A 11 -0.99 -12.20 -6.35
N ASP A 12 -1.93 -11.34 -5.95
CA ASP A 12 -1.83 -9.92 -6.23
C ASP A 12 -0.88 -9.28 -5.21
N ALA A 13 0.34 -8.97 -5.66
CA ALA A 13 1.39 -8.35 -4.87
C ALA A 13 1.56 -6.85 -5.18
N ALA A 14 0.56 -6.20 -5.77
CA ALA A 14 0.61 -4.78 -6.13
C ALA A 14 0.93 -3.87 -4.93
N GLN A 15 0.55 -4.25 -3.72
CA GLN A 15 0.82 -3.50 -2.50
C GLN A 15 2.03 -4.03 -1.70
N ALA A 16 2.69 -5.09 -2.16
CA ALA A 16 3.78 -5.74 -1.44
C ALA A 16 5.17 -5.29 -1.93
N LEU A 17 5.35 -5.15 -3.25
CA LEU A 17 6.62 -4.74 -3.85
C LEU A 17 7.08 -3.40 -3.27
N GLY A 18 8.35 -3.31 -2.87
CA GLY A 18 8.95 -2.13 -2.24
C GLY A 18 8.60 -1.92 -0.75
N LYS A 19 7.71 -2.73 -0.16
CA LYS A 19 7.33 -2.63 1.26
C LYS A 19 7.76 -3.85 2.07
N ILE A 20 7.80 -5.01 1.43
CA ILE A 20 8.30 -6.26 1.99
C ILE A 20 9.18 -6.94 0.93
N LYS A 21 10.09 -7.79 1.39
CA LYS A 21 10.90 -8.61 0.50
C LYS A 21 10.01 -9.66 -0.18
N ILE A 22 10.00 -9.65 -1.50
CA ILE A 22 9.29 -10.66 -2.30
C ILE A 22 10.33 -11.61 -2.88
N ASP A 23 10.11 -12.90 -2.66
CA ASP A 23 10.88 -13.99 -3.25
C ASP A 23 9.86 -14.94 -3.88
N PHE A 24 9.74 -14.90 -5.19
CA PHE A 24 8.71 -15.63 -5.94
C PHE A 24 8.79 -17.14 -5.69
N ASP A 25 10.00 -17.69 -5.65
CA ASP A 25 10.20 -19.13 -5.48
C ASP A 25 9.80 -19.57 -4.06
N LYS A 26 10.15 -18.77 -3.03
CA LYS A 26 9.77 -19.06 -1.63
C LYS A 26 8.29 -18.87 -1.36
N LEU A 27 7.62 -17.94 -2.03
CA LEU A 27 6.18 -17.79 -1.93
C LEU A 27 5.45 -19.03 -2.42
N GLY A 28 6.03 -19.74 -3.39
CA GLY A 28 5.47 -20.96 -3.95
C GLY A 28 4.12 -20.74 -4.65
N VAL A 29 3.91 -19.54 -5.17
CA VAL A 29 2.77 -19.18 -6.03
C VAL A 29 3.09 -19.48 -7.48
N ASP A 30 2.07 -19.63 -8.32
CA ASP A 30 2.23 -19.90 -9.74
C ASP A 30 2.26 -18.61 -10.56
N PHE A 31 1.55 -17.59 -10.08
CA PHE A 31 1.43 -16.27 -10.70
C PHE A 31 1.53 -15.17 -9.65
N LEU A 32 2.20 -14.08 -10.01
CA LEU A 32 2.34 -12.89 -9.15
C LEU A 32 2.10 -11.62 -9.98
N THR A 33 1.15 -10.80 -9.59
CA THR A 33 0.92 -9.50 -10.21
C THR A 33 1.60 -8.39 -9.39
N ILE A 34 2.33 -7.51 -10.07
CA ILE A 34 2.98 -6.33 -9.50
C ILE A 34 2.59 -5.09 -10.29
N SER A 35 2.60 -3.93 -9.62
CA SER A 35 2.14 -2.65 -10.20
C SER A 35 3.20 -1.56 -10.06
N GLY A 36 3.58 -0.95 -11.18
CA GLY A 36 4.67 0.03 -11.23
C GLY A 36 4.39 1.29 -10.41
N HIS A 37 3.19 1.89 -10.52
CA HIS A 37 2.87 3.14 -9.81
C HIS A 37 2.88 2.99 -8.27
N LYS A 38 2.83 1.78 -7.73
CA LYS A 38 2.93 1.52 -6.29
C LYS A 38 4.34 1.60 -5.74
N ILE A 39 5.32 1.63 -6.64
CA ILE A 39 6.75 1.72 -6.33
C ILE A 39 7.42 2.96 -6.93
N GLY A 40 6.63 3.95 -7.36
CA GLY A 40 7.16 5.20 -7.90
C GLY A 40 7.37 5.22 -9.42
N ALA A 41 7.05 4.15 -10.15
CA ALA A 41 7.08 4.15 -11.61
C ALA A 41 5.89 4.93 -12.21
N PRO A 42 5.94 5.31 -13.50
CA PRO A 42 4.81 5.89 -14.19
C PRO A 42 3.55 5.03 -14.09
N SER A 43 2.37 5.70 -14.09
CA SER A 43 1.09 4.98 -14.13
C SER A 43 0.90 4.24 -15.44
N GLY A 44 0.11 3.14 -15.43
CA GLY A 44 -0.24 2.37 -16.61
C GLY A 44 0.75 1.27 -16.98
N ILE A 45 1.67 0.92 -16.07
CA ILE A 45 2.60 -0.20 -16.23
C ILE A 45 2.54 -1.14 -15.02
N GLY A 46 2.69 -2.42 -15.28
CA GLY A 46 2.78 -3.50 -14.29
C GLY A 46 3.32 -4.74 -14.94
N ALA A 47 3.51 -5.81 -14.18
CA ALA A 47 3.98 -7.07 -14.70
C ALA A 47 3.25 -8.25 -14.07
N LEU A 48 3.09 -9.31 -14.84
CA LEU A 48 2.72 -10.63 -14.40
C LEU A 48 3.98 -11.50 -14.39
N VAL A 49 4.38 -11.96 -13.22
CA VAL A 49 5.48 -12.92 -13.04
C VAL A 49 4.89 -14.31 -12.93
N TYR A 50 5.42 -15.25 -13.70
CA TYR A 50 4.95 -16.64 -13.67
C TYR A 50 6.06 -17.62 -14.08
N ASN A 51 5.89 -18.87 -13.76
CA ASN A 51 6.84 -19.92 -14.14
C ASN A 51 6.62 -20.31 -15.62
N ASN A 52 7.70 -20.49 -16.37
CA ASN A 52 7.68 -20.88 -17.80
C ASN A 52 7.00 -22.22 -18.09
N ASN A 53 6.68 -23.00 -17.07
CA ASN A 53 5.93 -24.27 -17.22
C ASN A 53 4.44 -24.06 -17.57
N PHE A 54 3.94 -22.82 -17.52
CA PHE A 54 2.55 -22.49 -17.85
C PHE A 54 2.43 -22.01 -19.29
N ASN A 55 1.53 -22.64 -20.04
CA ASN A 55 1.13 -22.16 -21.36
C ASN A 55 -0.06 -21.20 -21.20
N LEU A 56 0.25 -19.92 -21.05
CA LEU A 56 -0.78 -18.88 -20.95
C LEU A 56 -1.35 -18.56 -22.33
N LEU A 57 -2.66 -18.36 -22.38
CA LEU A 57 -3.33 -17.89 -23.59
C LEU A 57 -3.39 -16.35 -23.58
N PRO A 58 -2.90 -15.68 -24.63
CA PRO A 58 -2.98 -14.23 -24.74
C PRO A 58 -4.44 -13.79 -24.76
N GLN A 59 -4.76 -12.74 -23.98
CA GLN A 59 -6.11 -12.17 -23.93
C GLN A 59 -6.29 -11.02 -24.92
N ILE A 60 -5.19 -10.34 -25.29
CA ILE A 60 -5.18 -9.26 -26.28
C ILE A 60 -4.43 -9.78 -27.49
N LEU A 61 -5.19 -10.13 -28.52
CA LEU A 61 -4.68 -10.74 -29.76
C LEU A 61 -4.29 -9.67 -30.77
N GLY A 62 -3.27 -9.95 -31.60
CA GLY A 62 -2.80 -9.07 -32.65
C GLY A 62 -1.35 -9.34 -33.04
N GLY A 63 -0.47 -8.34 -32.92
CA GLY A 63 0.96 -8.47 -33.25
C GLY A 63 1.74 -9.32 -32.25
N GLY A 64 3.05 -9.50 -32.53
CA GLY A 64 3.94 -10.37 -31.74
C GLY A 64 4.56 -9.72 -30.50
N GLN A 65 4.04 -8.58 -30.02
CA GLN A 65 4.57 -7.91 -28.85
C GLN A 65 4.47 -8.79 -27.60
N GLU A 66 5.35 -8.56 -26.62
CA GLU A 66 5.45 -9.36 -25.40
C GLU A 66 5.56 -10.87 -25.70
N ASN A 67 6.36 -11.23 -26.70
CA ASN A 67 6.49 -12.61 -27.20
C ASN A 67 5.13 -13.24 -27.62
N GLY A 68 4.23 -12.45 -28.17
CA GLY A 68 2.89 -12.88 -28.57
C GLY A 68 1.88 -12.96 -27.41
N MET A 69 2.28 -12.62 -26.21
CA MET A 69 1.43 -12.72 -25.01
C MET A 69 0.49 -11.54 -24.84
N ARG A 70 0.81 -10.38 -25.41
CA ARG A 70 -0.03 -9.17 -25.33
C ARG A 70 0.25 -8.26 -26.52
N ALA A 71 -0.69 -8.21 -27.45
CA ALA A 71 -0.57 -7.35 -28.62
C ALA A 71 -0.71 -5.85 -28.31
N GLY A 72 -0.26 -5.02 -29.26
CA GLY A 72 -0.23 -3.56 -29.17
C GLY A 72 1.15 -3.03 -28.81
N THR A 73 1.47 -1.84 -29.32
CA THR A 73 2.78 -1.20 -29.08
C THR A 73 3.08 -1.12 -27.58
N GLU A 74 4.29 -1.49 -27.22
CA GLU A 74 4.76 -1.51 -25.85
C GLU A 74 4.84 -0.09 -25.26
N ASN A 75 4.47 0.08 -24.01
CA ASN A 75 4.65 1.33 -23.26
C ASN A 75 6.11 1.46 -22.83
N ILE A 76 7.01 1.79 -23.77
CA ILE A 76 8.46 1.81 -23.54
C ILE A 76 8.83 2.75 -22.38
N LEU A 77 8.23 3.94 -22.30
CA LEU A 77 8.50 4.89 -21.20
C LEU A 77 8.09 4.31 -19.85
N GLY A 78 6.92 3.66 -19.79
CA GLY A 78 6.45 2.98 -18.59
C GLY A 78 7.36 1.81 -18.20
N ILE A 79 7.81 1.01 -19.17
CA ILE A 79 8.70 -0.14 -18.95
C ILE A 79 10.04 0.33 -18.37
N ILE A 80 10.67 1.34 -18.99
CA ILE A 80 11.95 1.89 -18.52
C ILE A 80 11.79 2.46 -17.10
N GLY A 81 10.75 3.26 -16.87
CA GLY A 81 10.49 3.84 -15.53
C GLY A 81 10.19 2.77 -14.47
N PHE A 82 9.49 1.68 -14.85
CA PHE A 82 9.24 0.57 -13.94
C PHE A 82 10.52 -0.22 -13.65
N GLY A 83 11.35 -0.47 -14.66
CA GLY A 83 12.64 -1.12 -14.48
C GLY A 83 13.56 -0.34 -13.54
N GLU A 84 13.63 0.99 -13.70
CA GLU A 84 14.45 1.83 -12.82
C GLU A 84 13.89 1.88 -11.40
N ALA A 85 12.59 2.02 -11.21
CA ALA A 85 11.97 1.96 -9.88
C ALA A 85 12.23 0.61 -9.19
N ALA A 86 12.16 -0.49 -9.93
CA ALA A 86 12.45 -1.82 -9.39
C ALA A 86 13.94 -1.96 -9.00
N ARG A 87 14.85 -1.41 -9.81
CA ARG A 87 16.29 -1.38 -9.53
C ARG A 87 16.57 -0.63 -8.22
N ILE A 88 16.04 0.59 -8.09
CA ILE A 88 16.17 1.41 -6.88
C ILE A 88 15.72 0.62 -5.65
N ILE A 89 14.53 0.04 -5.70
CA ILE A 89 13.98 -0.75 -4.58
C ILE A 89 14.87 -1.93 -4.22
N SER A 90 15.43 -2.63 -5.21
CA SER A 90 16.30 -3.79 -4.97
C SER A 90 17.61 -3.42 -4.26
N GLU A 91 18.05 -2.19 -4.40
CA GLU A 91 19.28 -1.64 -3.80
C GLU A 91 19.06 -0.95 -2.46
N LEU A 92 17.79 -0.75 -2.04
CA LEU A 92 17.49 -0.09 -0.78
C LEU A 92 18.04 -0.87 0.43
N PRO A 93 18.75 -0.19 1.33
CA PRO A 93 19.22 -0.80 2.56
C PRO A 93 18.07 -1.26 3.45
N GLU A 94 18.21 -2.38 4.16
CA GLU A 94 17.20 -2.86 5.13
C GLU A 94 16.87 -1.83 6.21
N ILE A 95 17.81 -0.96 6.55
CA ILE A 95 17.62 0.14 7.51
C ILE A 95 16.50 1.11 7.08
N THR A 96 16.21 1.21 5.80
CA THR A 96 15.15 2.09 5.28
C THR A 96 13.78 1.61 5.77
N HIS A 97 13.52 0.32 5.70
CA HIS A 97 12.29 -0.27 6.25
C HIS A 97 12.17 -0.06 7.76
N SER A 98 13.29 -0.15 8.47
CA SER A 98 13.34 0.09 9.93
C SER A 98 13.04 1.54 10.30
N LYS A 99 13.50 2.52 9.51
CA LYS A 99 13.17 3.95 9.69
C LYS A 99 11.69 4.22 9.49
N VAL A 100 11.09 3.71 8.41
CA VAL A 100 9.66 3.87 8.15
C VAL A 100 8.82 3.22 9.25
N LYS A 101 9.22 2.03 9.71
CA LYS A 101 8.59 1.36 10.84
C LYS A 101 8.66 2.21 12.11
N PHE A 102 9.82 2.79 12.40
CA PHE A 102 10.00 3.69 13.55
C PHE A 102 9.02 4.88 13.49
N LEU A 103 8.92 5.56 12.34
CA LEU A 103 8.01 6.69 12.16
C LEU A 103 6.54 6.26 12.35
N ARG A 104 6.17 5.12 11.78
CA ARG A 104 4.83 4.54 11.96
C ARG A 104 4.52 4.27 13.44
N ASP A 105 5.45 3.63 14.14
CA ASP A 105 5.25 3.25 15.54
C ASP A 105 5.26 4.50 16.44
N TYR A 106 6.11 5.48 16.13
CA TYR A 106 6.15 6.78 16.82
C TYR A 106 4.80 7.50 16.75
N ILE A 107 4.28 7.72 15.54
CA ILE A 107 2.99 8.43 15.38
C ILE A 107 1.82 7.63 15.97
N SER A 108 1.84 6.31 15.86
CA SER A 108 0.81 5.45 16.45
C SER A 108 0.76 5.65 17.98
N ASN A 109 1.91 5.63 18.64
CA ASN A 109 2.00 5.84 20.09
C ASN A 109 1.59 7.26 20.49
N LYS A 110 2.02 8.26 19.72
CA LYS A 110 1.69 9.66 19.98
C LYS A 110 0.19 9.92 19.89
N ILE A 111 -0.46 9.39 18.86
CA ILE A 111 -1.92 9.48 18.66
C ILE A 111 -2.67 8.88 19.86
N ILE A 112 -2.30 7.68 20.31
CA ILE A 112 -2.95 7.03 21.46
C ILE A 112 -2.69 7.80 22.74
N THR A 113 -1.49 8.34 22.91
CA THR A 113 -1.15 9.14 24.10
C THR A 113 -1.98 10.41 24.19
N LEU A 114 -2.17 11.11 23.08
CA LEU A 114 -2.94 12.35 23.04
C LEU A 114 -4.46 12.11 23.02
N ARG A 115 -4.89 10.97 22.46
CA ARG A 115 -6.30 10.60 22.37
C ARG A 115 -6.52 9.10 22.64
N PRO A 116 -6.62 8.71 23.91
CA PRO A 116 -6.68 7.30 24.33
C PRO A 116 -7.86 6.50 23.79
N GLU A 117 -8.95 7.14 23.41
CA GLU A 117 -10.11 6.47 22.79
C GLU A 117 -9.88 6.07 21.33
N THR A 118 -8.74 6.46 20.74
CA THR A 118 -8.38 6.03 19.38
C THR A 118 -8.13 4.52 19.32
N VAL A 119 -8.76 3.86 18.37
CA VAL A 119 -8.54 2.45 18.11
C VAL A 119 -7.53 2.28 16.98
N LEU A 120 -6.40 1.63 17.25
CA LEU A 120 -5.47 1.16 16.21
C LEU A 120 -5.96 -0.18 15.67
N LEU A 121 -6.25 -0.22 14.38
CA LEU A 121 -6.73 -1.41 13.71
C LEU A 121 -5.56 -2.18 13.11
N GLY A 122 -5.48 -3.49 13.40
CA GLY A 122 -4.42 -4.38 12.92
C GLY A 122 -3.06 -4.21 13.62
N ASP A 123 -3.01 -3.62 14.81
CA ASP A 123 -1.79 -3.44 15.59
C ASP A 123 -1.21 -4.73 16.18
N LYS A 124 -2.07 -5.75 16.36
CA LYS A 124 -1.72 -7.06 16.96
C LYS A 124 -1.17 -8.08 15.96
N VAL A 125 -1.09 -7.71 14.70
CA VAL A 125 -0.61 -8.61 13.64
C VAL A 125 0.56 -7.98 12.90
N GLU A 126 1.37 -8.81 12.25
CA GLU A 126 2.43 -8.33 11.37
C GLU A 126 1.83 -7.58 10.18
N ARG A 127 2.38 -6.41 9.86
CA ARG A 127 1.85 -5.50 8.85
C ARG A 127 2.96 -4.70 8.18
N VAL A 128 2.65 -4.11 7.04
CA VAL A 128 3.59 -3.24 6.32
C VAL A 128 4.03 -2.06 7.18
N SER A 129 5.27 -1.63 6.99
CA SER A 129 5.88 -0.57 7.79
C SER A 129 5.29 0.81 7.55
N ASN A 130 4.72 1.06 6.40
CA ASN A 130 4.38 2.41 5.92
C ASN A 130 2.90 2.80 6.07
N THR A 131 2.09 2.04 6.80
CA THR A 131 0.64 2.31 6.88
C THR A 131 0.12 2.08 8.29
N ILE A 132 -0.72 2.99 8.76
CA ILE A 132 -1.55 2.83 9.96
C ILE A 132 -3.02 3.02 9.61
N LEU A 133 -3.87 2.31 10.32
CA LEU A 133 -5.32 2.45 10.23
C LEU A 133 -5.83 2.73 11.63
N ILE A 134 -6.48 3.88 11.80
CA ILE A 134 -6.99 4.37 13.08
C ILE A 134 -8.47 4.68 12.95
N ALA A 135 -9.18 4.59 14.04
CA ALA A 135 -10.59 4.99 14.12
C ALA A 135 -10.91 5.69 15.44
N LEU A 136 -11.84 6.62 15.41
CA LEU A 136 -12.44 7.18 16.61
C LEU A 136 -13.87 6.68 16.73
N PRO A 137 -14.26 6.05 17.85
CA PRO A 137 -15.65 5.77 18.14
C PRO A 137 -16.48 7.05 18.05
N ASN A 138 -17.67 6.97 17.46
CA ASN A 138 -18.63 8.07 17.32
C ASN A 138 -18.16 9.28 16.48
N THR A 139 -17.04 9.18 15.77
CA THR A 139 -16.57 10.24 14.88
C THR A 139 -16.57 9.72 13.44
N PRO A 140 -17.40 10.25 12.55
CA PRO A 140 -17.39 9.86 11.14
C PRO A 140 -16.03 10.10 10.48
N GLY A 141 -15.58 9.13 9.68
CA GLY A 141 -14.27 9.20 9.00
C GLY A 141 -14.18 10.34 7.98
N ASP A 142 -15.31 10.78 7.40
CA ASP A 142 -15.36 11.94 6.50
C ASP A 142 -15.07 13.24 7.24
N LEU A 143 -15.61 13.41 8.44
CA LEU A 143 -15.32 14.57 9.29
C LEU A 143 -13.83 14.59 9.67
N ALA A 144 -13.29 13.45 10.05
CA ALA A 144 -11.87 13.33 10.38
C ALA A 144 -10.98 13.60 9.15
N LEU A 145 -11.36 13.06 7.99
CA LEU A 145 -10.69 13.34 6.71
C LEU A 145 -10.66 14.83 6.40
N MET A 146 -11.83 15.51 6.47
CA MET A 146 -11.95 16.94 6.19
C MET A 146 -11.09 17.79 7.13
N LYS A 147 -11.09 17.49 8.43
CA LYS A 147 -10.27 18.22 9.40
C LYS A 147 -8.76 18.05 9.15
N LEU A 148 -8.33 16.84 8.81
CA LEU A 148 -6.93 16.58 8.49
C LEU A 148 -6.52 17.22 7.17
N ASP A 149 -7.38 17.22 6.15
CA ASP A 149 -7.14 17.89 4.86
C ASP A 149 -6.99 19.41 5.02
N LEU A 150 -7.87 20.03 5.80
CA LEU A 150 -7.75 21.47 6.17
C LEU A 150 -6.46 21.80 6.92
N ALA A 151 -5.89 20.83 7.62
CA ALA A 151 -4.59 20.95 8.26
C ALA A 151 -3.41 20.57 7.34
N ASN A 152 -3.67 20.38 6.04
CA ASN A 152 -2.70 19.96 5.00
C ASN A 152 -2.10 18.56 5.21
N PHE A 153 -2.89 17.61 5.74
CA PHE A 153 -2.53 16.20 5.79
C PHE A 153 -3.37 15.38 4.80
N SER A 154 -2.72 14.80 3.81
CA SER A 154 -3.37 13.90 2.86
C SER A 154 -3.51 12.51 3.47
N VAL A 155 -4.73 12.12 3.78
CA VAL A 155 -5.09 10.82 4.33
C VAL A 155 -6.23 10.18 3.54
N SER A 156 -6.64 8.96 3.88
CA SER A 156 -7.75 8.30 3.21
C SER A 156 -8.76 7.79 4.22
N SER A 157 -10.05 7.90 3.92
CA SER A 157 -11.13 7.28 4.70
C SER A 157 -11.76 6.11 3.91
N GLY A 158 -12.32 5.14 4.61
CA GLY A 158 -13.02 4.01 4.02
C GLY A 158 -12.13 3.10 3.15
N SER A 159 -12.73 2.40 2.19
CA SER A 159 -12.00 1.65 1.17
C SER A 159 -11.57 2.61 0.05
N ALA A 160 -10.27 2.77 -0.16
CA ALA A 160 -9.67 3.70 -1.12
C ALA A 160 -10.11 3.48 -2.60
N CYS A 161 -10.79 2.37 -2.90
CA CYS A 161 -11.24 2.01 -4.24
C CYS A 161 -12.70 2.38 -4.54
N SER A 162 -13.46 2.90 -3.58
CA SER A 162 -14.83 3.36 -3.82
C SER A 162 -14.81 4.79 -4.32
N SER A 163 -14.87 4.96 -5.63
CA SER A 163 -14.90 6.25 -6.32
C SER A 163 -16.02 7.17 -5.78
N GLY A 164 -15.64 8.18 -5.00
CA GLY A 164 -16.46 9.35 -4.71
C GLY A 164 -17.61 9.21 -3.69
N LYS A 165 -17.89 8.02 -3.16
CA LYS A 165 -18.82 7.85 -2.02
C LYS A 165 -18.06 7.29 -0.83
N ILE A 166 -18.15 7.98 0.31
CA ILE A 166 -17.64 7.47 1.59
C ILE A 166 -18.50 6.28 1.96
N SER A 167 -17.99 5.10 1.70
CA SER A 167 -18.65 3.84 2.01
C SER A 167 -17.98 3.18 3.21
N LYS A 168 -18.79 2.50 3.99
CA LYS A 168 -18.34 1.64 5.07
C LYS A 168 -17.20 0.74 4.58
N SER A 169 -16.07 0.74 5.28
CA SER A 169 -14.92 -0.06 4.88
C SER A 169 -15.19 -1.56 5.06
N HIS A 170 -15.33 -2.28 3.94
CA HIS A 170 -15.50 -3.74 3.99
C HIS A 170 -14.29 -4.44 4.62
N VAL A 171 -13.10 -3.84 4.54
CA VAL A 171 -11.89 -4.35 5.19
C VAL A 171 -12.02 -4.29 6.71
N VAL A 172 -12.40 -3.14 7.25
CA VAL A 172 -12.59 -2.95 8.70
C VAL A 172 -13.71 -3.84 9.23
N THR A 173 -14.79 -4.00 8.45
CA THR A 173 -15.87 -4.95 8.76
C THR A 173 -15.34 -6.38 8.81
N ALA A 174 -14.57 -6.81 7.82
CA ALA A 174 -13.97 -8.14 7.77
C ALA A 174 -12.96 -8.41 8.90
N MET A 175 -12.33 -7.36 9.44
CA MET A 175 -11.47 -7.42 10.63
C MET A 175 -12.26 -7.56 11.94
N GLY A 176 -13.59 -7.56 11.91
CA GLY A 176 -14.45 -7.68 13.09
C GLY A 176 -14.80 -6.34 13.78
N TYR A 177 -14.47 -5.19 13.15
CA TYR A 177 -14.74 -3.86 13.71
C TYR A 177 -15.84 -3.13 12.95
N ASP A 178 -16.98 -3.78 12.73
CA ASP A 178 -18.08 -3.28 11.90
C ASP A 178 -18.55 -1.87 12.28
N GLN A 179 -18.64 -1.56 13.55
CA GLN A 179 -19.04 -0.25 14.10
C GLN A 179 -18.03 0.86 13.85
N LEU A 180 -16.76 0.52 13.56
CA LEU A 180 -15.70 1.49 13.24
C LEU A 180 -15.45 1.61 11.73
N ALA A 181 -16.15 0.84 10.92
CA ALA A 181 -15.90 0.77 9.47
C ALA A 181 -16.16 2.08 8.72
N SER A 182 -17.06 2.94 9.24
CA SER A 182 -17.31 4.28 8.71
C SER A 182 -16.50 5.38 9.42
N ASN A 183 -15.74 5.03 10.45
CA ASN A 183 -15.02 5.95 11.33
C ASN A 183 -13.50 5.86 11.15
N SER A 184 -13.04 5.07 10.19
CA SER A 184 -11.63 4.76 10.04
C SER A 184 -10.93 5.69 9.06
N ILE A 185 -9.70 6.06 9.42
CA ILE A 185 -8.75 6.83 8.61
C ILE A 185 -7.48 6.00 8.42
N ARG A 186 -7.03 5.92 7.16
CA ARG A 186 -5.74 5.33 6.81
C ARG A 186 -4.71 6.43 6.57
N ILE A 187 -3.63 6.39 7.30
CA ILE A 187 -2.45 7.23 7.10
C ILE A 187 -1.38 6.36 6.46
N SER A 188 -0.81 6.81 5.35
CA SER A 188 0.25 6.09 4.64
C SER A 188 1.44 6.99 4.44
N PHE A 189 2.62 6.49 4.76
CA PHE A 189 3.88 7.16 4.47
C PHE A 189 4.28 6.89 3.01
N PRO A 190 5.02 7.81 2.39
CA PRO A 190 5.54 7.59 1.05
C PRO A 190 6.44 6.35 1.01
N PRO A 191 6.66 5.78 -0.18
CA PRO A 191 7.66 4.73 -0.37
C PRO A 191 9.02 5.20 0.13
N ASN A 192 9.85 4.25 0.52
CA ASN A 192 11.14 4.45 1.17
C ASN A 192 12.08 5.44 0.48
N ASP A 193 12.00 5.56 -0.85
CA ASP A 193 12.90 6.40 -1.66
C ASP A 193 12.71 7.89 -1.44
N PHE A 194 11.49 8.34 -1.13
CA PHE A 194 11.21 9.73 -0.80
C PHE A 194 11.78 10.16 0.57
N ILE A 195 12.23 9.20 1.37
CA ILE A 195 12.83 9.47 2.68
C ILE A 195 14.34 9.73 2.57
N LEU A 196 14.98 9.26 1.49
CA LEU A 196 16.44 9.23 1.38
C LEU A 196 17.06 10.40 0.60
N GLU A 197 16.38 11.00 -0.37
CA GLU A 197 17.04 11.92 -1.31
C GLU A 197 16.30 13.25 -1.57
N THR A 198 15.11 13.47 -1.06
CA THR A 198 14.42 14.74 -1.21
C THR A 198 14.43 15.54 0.09
N GLU A 199 14.51 16.86 -0.01
CA GLU A 199 14.41 17.85 1.09
C GLU A 199 13.08 17.76 1.88
N ARG A 200 12.20 16.82 1.53
CA ARG A 200 10.94 16.52 2.21
C ARG A 200 11.04 15.23 3.04
N LEU A 201 11.97 15.20 3.97
CA LEU A 201 11.91 14.21 5.05
C LEU A 201 10.65 14.48 5.88
N ILE A 202 9.84 13.43 6.11
CA ILE A 202 8.79 13.49 7.14
C ILE A 202 9.52 13.69 8.47
N THR A 203 9.31 14.86 9.06
CA THR A 203 9.94 15.23 10.32
C THR A 203 9.10 14.74 11.50
N ILE A 204 9.74 14.55 12.64
CA ILE A 204 9.03 14.27 13.90
C ILE A 204 8.05 15.40 14.23
N GLN A 205 8.39 16.66 13.90
CA GLN A 205 7.52 17.82 14.09
C GLN A 205 6.22 17.71 13.25
N GLU A 206 6.29 17.24 12.01
CA GLU A 206 5.09 17.01 11.19
C GLU A 206 4.22 15.88 11.76
N LEU A 207 4.84 14.82 12.29
CA LEU A 207 4.11 13.74 12.95
C LEU A 207 3.45 14.21 14.24
N ASP A 208 4.13 15.04 15.02
CA ASP A 208 3.56 15.65 16.23
C ASP A 208 2.36 16.54 15.89
N ARG A 209 2.49 17.38 14.87
CA ARG A 209 1.38 18.22 14.37
C ARG A 209 0.19 17.36 13.88
N LEU A 210 0.46 16.24 13.18
CA LEU A 210 -0.59 15.32 12.77
C LEU A 210 -1.32 14.71 13.98
N ALA A 211 -0.58 14.28 15.01
CA ALA A 211 -1.18 13.71 16.21
C ALA A 211 -1.99 14.74 17.00
N GLU A 212 -1.52 15.99 17.10
CA GLU A 212 -2.25 17.11 17.70
C GLU A 212 -3.53 17.42 16.91
N CYS A 213 -3.48 17.48 15.58
CA CYS A 213 -4.68 17.64 14.75
C CYS A 213 -5.69 16.50 14.99
N TRP A 214 -5.23 15.27 15.08
CA TRP A 214 -6.07 14.12 15.40
C TRP A 214 -6.70 14.22 16.77
N SER A 215 -5.97 14.68 17.76
CA SER A 215 -6.48 14.82 19.14
C SER A 215 -7.61 15.85 19.25
N ASN A 216 -7.69 16.79 18.32
CA ASN A 216 -8.71 17.84 18.25
C ASN A 216 -9.90 17.51 17.34
N ILE A 217 -9.96 16.29 16.80
CA ILE A 217 -11.09 15.81 16.01
C ILE A 217 -12.25 15.43 16.92
#